data_4283dee496907a530d71bfefb20461e5
#
_entry.id   4283dee496907a530d71bfefb20461e5
#
_cell.length_a   1.000
_cell.length_b   1.000
_cell.length_c   1.000
_cell.angle_alpha   90.00
_cell.angle_beta   90.00
_cell.angle_gamma   90.00
#
_symmetry.space_group_name_H-M   'P 1'
#
loop_
_entity.id
_entity.type
_entity.pdbx_description
1 polymer ?
#
loop_
_entity_poly.entity_id
_entity_poly.type
_entity_poly.pdbx_seq_one_letter_code
_entity_poly.pdbx_strand_id
1 'polypeptide(L)'
;MSACGPDCNRPPILIYAVRIDIEDASSGDAICDAAVTLTVDGNTVALAQACAYAGGTRPGHYEISVTRTGYETTTVNVSVPKDECSEPVQQHIKIQLERVKTP
;
A
#
# COMPACT_ATOMS: atom_id res chain seq x y z
N MET A 1 -22.06 -28.43 -11.39
CA MET A 1 -22.08 -27.88 -10.96
C MET A 1 -21.37 -27.26 -10.56
N SER A 2 -20.80 -26.86 -10.71
CA SER A 2 -20.06 -26.25 -10.43
C SER A 2 -20.28 -25.30 -9.75
N ALA A 3 -20.86 -25.23 -9.13
CA ALA A 3 -21.21 -24.19 -8.28
C ALA A 3 -20.14 -23.77 -7.36
N CYS A 4 -19.04 -24.37 -7.41
CA CYS A 4 -17.94 -24.05 -6.53
C CYS A 4 -17.05 -22.96 -7.04
N GLY A 5 -17.40 -22.36 -8.18
CA GLY A 5 -16.64 -21.24 -8.69
C GLY A 5 -16.89 -19.97 -7.88
N PRO A 6 -15.97 -19.01 -7.93
CA PRO A 6 -16.15 -17.76 -7.22
C PRO A 6 -17.30 -16.96 -7.81
N ASP A 7 -18.01 -16.25 -6.94
CA ASP A 7 -19.07 -15.36 -7.39
C ASP A 7 -18.49 -13.99 -7.70
N CYS A 8 -18.21 -13.77 -8.97
CA CYS A 8 -17.63 -12.50 -9.41
C CYS A 8 -18.68 -11.43 -9.71
N ASN A 9 -19.96 -11.74 -9.51
CA ASN A 9 -21.05 -10.79 -9.76
C ASN A 9 -21.53 -10.09 -8.50
N ARG A 10 -20.77 -10.20 -7.42
CA ARG A 10 -21.13 -9.51 -6.18
C ARG A 10 -21.13 -7.99 -6.40
N PRO A 11 -21.87 -7.25 -5.55
CA PRO A 11 -21.85 -5.79 -5.66
C PRO A 11 -20.45 -5.23 -5.57
N PRO A 12 -20.13 -4.17 -6.27
CA PRO A 12 -18.80 -3.59 -6.21
C PRO A 12 -18.51 -3.06 -4.81
N ILE A 13 -17.38 -3.47 -4.27
CA ILE A 13 -16.87 -2.99 -2.99
C ILE A 13 -15.51 -2.39 -3.29
N LEU A 14 -15.28 -1.17 -2.80
CA LEU A 14 -13.99 -0.54 -2.99
C LEU A 14 -12.98 -1.22 -2.09
N ILE A 15 -12.07 -1.97 -2.69
CA ILE A 15 -10.98 -2.62 -1.99
C ILE A 15 -9.69 -2.05 -2.53
N TYR A 16 -8.88 -1.46 -1.65
CA TYR A 16 -7.59 -0.98 -2.06
C TYR A 16 -6.61 -2.14 -2.18
N ALA A 17 -5.79 -2.11 -3.22
CA ALA A 17 -4.81 -3.16 -3.46
C ALA A 17 -3.71 -3.15 -2.39
N VAL A 18 -3.36 -1.96 -1.89
CA VAL A 18 -2.28 -1.81 -0.92
C VAL A 18 -2.77 -0.95 0.24
N ARG A 19 -2.54 -1.42 1.45
CA ARG A 19 -2.78 -0.65 2.66
C ARG A 19 -1.46 -0.51 3.38
N ILE A 20 -1.10 0.71 3.76
CA ILE A 20 0.21 1.02 4.29
C ILE A 20 0.09 1.67 5.65
N ASP A 21 0.77 1.11 6.64
CA ASP A 21 0.93 1.72 7.95
C ASP A 21 2.39 2.13 8.09
N ILE A 22 2.61 3.38 8.48
CA ILE A 22 3.95 3.94 8.61
C ILE A 22 4.17 4.31 10.07
N GLU A 23 5.33 3.90 10.59
CA GLU A 23 5.66 4.23 11.97
C GLU A 23 7.15 4.56 12.12
N ASP A 24 7.48 5.23 13.22
CA ASP A 24 8.86 5.53 13.58
C ASP A 24 9.52 4.24 14.06
N ALA A 25 10.65 3.89 13.47
CA ALA A 25 11.33 2.64 13.79
C ALA A 25 11.83 2.60 15.23
N SER A 26 12.10 3.76 15.82
CA SER A 26 12.63 3.83 17.20
C SER A 26 11.54 3.78 18.24
N SER A 27 10.43 4.47 18.02
CA SER A 27 9.39 4.61 19.03
C SER A 27 8.15 3.76 18.75
N GLY A 28 7.94 3.35 17.51
CA GLY A 28 6.71 2.66 17.13
C GLY A 28 5.52 3.57 16.93
N ASP A 29 5.71 4.89 17.06
CA ASP A 29 4.61 5.84 16.90
C ASP A 29 4.19 5.93 15.44
N ALA A 30 2.87 6.01 15.22
CA ALA A 30 2.34 6.14 13.88
C ALA A 30 2.74 7.48 13.27
N ILE A 31 3.13 7.44 11.99
CA ILE A 31 3.47 8.64 11.23
C ILE A 31 2.33 8.87 10.24
N CYS A 32 1.60 9.97 10.43
CA CYS A 32 0.39 10.24 9.66
C CYS A 32 0.59 11.34 8.62
N ASP A 33 1.76 11.93 8.56
CA ASP A 33 2.03 13.08 7.70
C ASP A 33 3.21 12.85 6.75
N ALA A 34 3.51 11.62 6.45
CA ALA A 34 4.54 11.30 5.48
C ALA A 34 4.04 11.53 4.06
N ALA A 35 4.95 11.88 3.16
CA ALA A 35 4.64 11.97 1.74
C ALA A 35 4.82 10.57 1.14
N VAL A 36 3.74 9.99 0.67
CA VAL A 36 3.74 8.65 0.12
C VAL A 36 3.38 8.71 -1.37
N THR A 37 4.22 8.12 -2.18
CA THR A 37 3.97 7.99 -3.61
C THR A 37 3.77 6.52 -3.92
N LEU A 38 2.68 6.20 -4.59
CA LEU A 38 2.36 4.84 -4.98
C LEU A 38 2.32 4.76 -6.50
N THR A 39 3.09 3.84 -7.06
CA THR A 39 3.05 3.59 -8.49
C THR A 39 2.76 2.11 -8.75
N VAL A 40 2.04 1.83 -9.81
CA VAL A 40 1.81 0.47 -10.27
C VAL A 40 2.18 0.41 -11.74
N ASP A 41 3.08 -0.50 -12.08
CA ASP A 41 3.58 -0.67 -13.44
C ASP A 41 4.03 0.67 -14.07
N GLY A 42 4.65 1.53 -13.25
CA GLY A 42 5.18 2.82 -13.69
C GLY A 42 4.19 3.97 -13.67
N ASN A 43 2.94 3.73 -13.31
CA ASN A 43 1.91 4.76 -13.30
C ASN A 43 1.60 5.19 -11.87
N THR A 44 1.57 6.50 -11.64
CA THR A 44 1.24 7.04 -10.31
C THR A 44 -0.23 6.80 -10.00
N VAL A 45 -0.49 6.36 -8.78
CA VAL A 45 -1.82 6.01 -8.32
C VAL A 45 -2.22 6.93 -7.18
N ALA A 46 -3.48 7.34 -7.18
CA ALA A 46 -4.02 8.16 -6.09
C ALA A 46 -4.04 7.36 -4.80
N LEU A 47 -3.80 8.04 -3.69
CA LEU A 47 -3.67 7.43 -2.39
C LEU A 47 -4.56 8.13 -1.39
N ALA A 48 -5.37 7.37 -0.67
CA ALA A 48 -6.14 7.90 0.43
C ALA A 48 -5.20 8.05 1.61
N GLN A 49 -5.15 9.24 2.19
CA GLN A 49 -4.22 9.57 3.28
C GLN A 49 -4.95 9.79 4.58
N ALA A 50 -4.49 9.09 5.58
CA ALA A 50 -4.89 9.24 6.96
C ALA A 50 -3.72 8.68 7.76
N CYS A 51 -3.93 8.21 8.97
CA CYS A 51 -2.86 7.49 9.66
C CYS A 51 -2.56 6.16 8.99
N ALA A 52 -3.54 5.59 8.29
CA ALA A 52 -3.33 4.45 7.41
C ALA A 52 -3.49 4.95 5.98
N TYR A 53 -2.56 4.59 5.12
CA TYR A 53 -2.58 5.00 3.72
C TYR A 53 -3.09 3.82 2.89
N ALA A 54 -3.90 4.12 1.88
CA ALA A 54 -4.44 3.07 1.04
C ALA A 54 -4.56 3.54 -0.39
N GLY A 55 -4.28 2.68 -1.34
CA GLY A 55 -4.38 3.03 -2.74
C GLY A 55 -4.32 1.83 -3.66
N GLY A 56 -4.56 2.11 -4.94
CA GLY A 56 -4.55 1.09 -5.97
C GLY A 56 -5.85 0.29 -5.99
N THR A 57 -6.27 -0.07 -7.18
CA THR A 57 -7.51 -0.82 -7.35
C THR A 57 -7.33 -2.01 -8.29
N ARG A 58 -6.10 -2.34 -8.62
CA ARG A 58 -5.84 -3.45 -9.55
C ARG A 58 -4.64 -4.26 -9.09
N PRO A 59 -4.54 -5.52 -9.54
CA PRO A 59 -3.33 -6.31 -9.30
C PRO A 59 -2.15 -5.74 -10.06
N GLY A 60 -0.94 -6.08 -9.64
CA GLY A 60 0.27 -5.67 -10.34
C GLY A 60 1.43 -5.47 -9.40
N HIS A 61 2.49 -4.90 -9.94
CA HIS A 61 3.68 -4.59 -9.17
C HIS A 61 3.62 -3.15 -8.71
N TYR A 62 3.60 -2.97 -7.40
CA TYR A 62 3.52 -1.64 -6.80
C TYR A 62 4.85 -1.24 -6.21
N GLU A 63 5.18 0.03 -6.37
CA GLU A 63 6.33 0.62 -5.69
C GLU A 63 5.81 1.71 -4.77
N ILE A 64 6.22 1.65 -3.51
CA ILE A 64 5.81 2.58 -2.49
C ILE A 64 7.04 3.38 -2.08
N SER A 65 7.00 4.69 -2.26
CA SER A 65 8.09 5.57 -1.85
C SER A 65 7.58 6.48 -0.75
N VAL A 66 8.27 6.48 0.38
CA VAL A 66 7.85 7.24 1.56
C VAL A 66 8.95 8.21 1.94
N THR A 67 8.57 9.49 2.09
CA THR A 67 9.48 10.51 2.55
C THR A 67 8.86 11.32 3.66
N ARG A 68 9.67 11.73 4.62
CA ARG A 68 9.25 12.66 5.67
C ARG A 68 10.47 13.40 6.18
N THR A 69 10.31 14.68 6.43
CA THR A 69 11.41 15.50 6.96
C THR A 69 11.95 14.89 8.25
N GLY A 70 13.26 14.72 8.31
CA GLY A 70 13.91 14.11 9.48
C GLY A 70 14.03 12.62 9.43
N TYR A 71 13.56 11.98 8.35
CA TYR A 71 13.63 10.54 8.18
C TYR A 71 14.27 10.21 6.83
N GLU A 72 14.85 9.01 6.77
CA GLU A 72 15.43 8.53 5.53
C GLU A 72 14.31 8.08 4.58
N THR A 73 14.49 8.36 3.30
CA THR A 73 13.55 7.93 2.28
C THR A 73 13.55 6.40 2.19
N THR A 74 12.37 5.82 2.16
CA THR A 74 12.21 4.38 2.11
C THR A 74 11.38 4.01 0.88
N THR A 75 11.86 3.02 0.13
CA THR A 75 11.14 2.51 -1.04
C THR A 75 10.91 1.02 -0.85
N VAL A 76 9.67 0.59 -1.04
CA VAL A 76 9.27 -0.80 -0.89
C VAL A 76 8.54 -1.25 -2.15
N ASN A 77 8.86 -2.45 -2.61
CA ASN A 77 8.18 -3.05 -3.75
C ASN A 77 7.27 -4.15 -3.24
N VAL A 78 6.04 -4.19 -3.76
CA VAL A 78 5.08 -5.20 -3.37
C VAL A 78 4.34 -5.70 -4.59
N SER A 79 4.17 -7.02 -4.67
CA SER A 79 3.38 -7.64 -5.72
C SER A 79 1.98 -7.91 -5.18
N VAL A 80 0.97 -7.42 -5.89
CA VAL A 80 -0.42 -7.64 -5.53
C VAL A 80 -0.98 -8.67 -6.50
N PRO A 81 -1.24 -9.89 -6.03
CA PRO A 81 -1.81 -10.91 -6.90
C PRO A 81 -3.28 -10.63 -7.17
N LYS A 82 -3.80 -11.27 -8.20
CA LYS A 82 -5.22 -11.23 -8.49
C LYS A 82 -5.87 -12.50 -7.95
N ASP A 83 -7.13 -12.37 -7.54
CA ASP A 83 -7.90 -13.52 -7.14
C ASP A 83 -8.56 -14.15 -8.38
N GLU A 84 -9.45 -15.12 -8.16
CA GLU A 84 -10.09 -15.83 -9.26
C GLU A 84 -11.02 -14.95 -10.08
N CYS A 85 -11.41 -13.81 -9.54
CA CYS A 85 -12.26 -12.84 -10.24
C CYS A 85 -11.44 -11.69 -10.85
N SER A 86 -10.14 -11.83 -10.89
CA SER A 86 -9.21 -10.80 -11.40
C SER A 86 -9.20 -9.53 -10.56
N GLU A 87 -9.61 -9.63 -9.30
CA GLU A 87 -9.55 -8.51 -8.38
C GLU A 87 -8.28 -8.58 -7.53
N PRO A 88 -7.78 -7.44 -7.08
CA PRO A 88 -6.55 -7.45 -6.29
C PRO A 88 -6.76 -8.09 -4.92
N VAL A 89 -5.78 -8.88 -4.50
CA VAL A 89 -5.74 -9.40 -3.14
C VAL A 89 -5.00 -8.37 -2.31
N GLN A 90 -5.70 -7.71 -1.38
CA GLN A 90 -5.14 -6.61 -0.62
C GLN A 90 -3.88 -7.03 0.14
N GLN A 91 -2.84 -6.21 0.03
CA GLN A 91 -1.60 -6.39 0.75
C GLN A 91 -1.51 -5.33 1.84
N HIS A 92 -1.24 -5.74 3.06
CA HIS A 92 -1.05 -4.82 4.16
C HIS A 92 0.44 -4.71 4.44
N ILE A 93 0.99 -3.53 4.25
CA ILE A 93 2.41 -3.26 4.36
C ILE A 93 2.67 -2.35 5.55
N LYS A 94 3.58 -2.76 6.41
CA LYS A 94 4.02 -1.94 7.52
C LYS A 94 5.41 -1.41 7.20
N ILE A 95 5.57 -0.10 7.23
CA ILE A 95 6.85 0.54 6.91
C ILE A 95 7.34 1.26 8.15
N GLN A 96 8.58 0.96 8.54
CA GLN A 96 9.24 1.65 9.64
C GLN A 96 10.25 2.62 9.07
N LEU A 97 10.11 3.90 9.41
CA LEU A 97 11.03 4.93 8.95
C LEU A 97 12.15 5.14 9.96
N GLU A 98 13.37 5.14 9.44
CA GLU A 98 14.55 5.41 10.24
C GLU A 98 14.82 6.90 10.26
N ARG A 99 15.13 7.45 11.40
CA ARG A 99 15.50 8.85 11.50
C ARG A 99 16.85 9.09 10.85
N VAL A 100 16.97 10.24 10.18
CA VAL A 100 18.24 10.63 9.58
C VAL A 100 19.24 10.85 10.70
N LYS A 101 20.41 10.22 10.58
CA LYS A 101 21.46 10.39 11.56
C LYS A 101 22.19 11.70 11.29
N THR A 102 22.24 12.54 12.30
CA THR A 102 22.97 13.80 12.19
C THR A 102 24.40 13.56 12.68
N PRO A 103 25.40 13.94 11.91
CA PRO A 103 26.78 13.78 12.34
C PRO A 103 27.10 14.65 13.56
#